data_38a71b4631b925a00cbe13d34b448d54
#
_entry.id   38a71b4631b925a00cbe13d34b448d54
#
_cell.length_a   1.000
_cell.length_b   1.000
_cell.length_c   1.000
_cell.angle_alpha   90.00
_cell.angle_beta   90.00
_cell.angle_gamma   90.00
#
_symmetry.space_group_name_H-M   'P 1'
#
loop_
_entity.id
_entity.type
_entity.pdbx_description
1 polymer ?
#
loop_
_entity_poly.entity_id
_entity_poly.type
_entity_poly.pdbx_seq_one_letter_code
_entity_poly.pdbx_strand_id
1 'polypeptide(L)'
;MRFIYIIFFSLISYSVNAQVKLLTVDELDKRIAKGKDTTYVINFWATWCSPCVAELPNFEKLRIENLNKPVKVLLVSLDFKSKLQNKVIPFVEKNQINAEVFLLNEPDQQAYIQRIDKKWSGAIPATLFVHKKVRQFYEKEFTETELKKTLINMK
;
A
#
# COMPACT_ATOMS: atom_id res chain seq x y z
N MET A 1 46.65 -36.13 13.09
CA MET A 1 45.60 -35.27 13.68
C MET A 1 44.98 -34.47 12.57
N ARG A 2 43.72 -34.75 12.23
CA ARG A 2 42.96 -34.01 11.20
C ARG A 2 42.11 -32.93 11.91
N PHE A 3 42.45 -31.68 11.72
CA PHE A 3 41.65 -30.55 12.23
C PHE A 3 40.43 -30.33 11.31
N ILE A 4 39.24 -30.59 11.86
CA ILE A 4 37.96 -30.27 11.19
C ILE A 4 37.62 -28.80 11.48
N TYR A 5 37.74 -27.93 10.48
CA TYR A 5 37.27 -26.54 10.57
C TYR A 5 35.76 -26.52 10.35
N ILE A 6 34.98 -26.30 11.43
CA ILE A 6 33.55 -26.05 11.35
C ILE A 6 33.38 -24.60 10.95
N ILE A 7 33.01 -24.35 9.69
CA ILE A 7 32.63 -23.03 9.20
C ILE A 7 31.22 -22.73 9.70
N PHE A 8 31.13 -21.83 10.69
CA PHE A 8 29.88 -21.35 11.22
C PHE A 8 29.28 -20.33 10.20
N PHE A 9 28.34 -20.78 9.37
CA PHE A 9 27.66 -19.93 8.41
C PHE A 9 26.60 -19.10 9.17
N SER A 10 26.97 -17.89 9.56
CA SER A 10 26.04 -16.94 10.20
C SER A 10 25.02 -16.46 9.17
N LEU A 11 23.77 -16.92 9.28
CA LEU A 11 22.63 -16.42 8.53
C LEU A 11 22.31 -15.00 9.02
N ILE A 12 22.81 -14.00 8.33
CA ILE A 12 22.41 -12.60 8.55
C ILE A 12 21.02 -12.44 7.96
N SER A 13 20.00 -12.46 8.83
CA SER A 13 18.62 -12.12 8.45
C SER A 13 18.54 -10.62 8.19
N TYR A 14 18.49 -10.20 6.92
CA TYR A 14 18.18 -8.83 6.55
C TYR A 14 16.69 -8.60 6.76
N SER A 15 16.34 -7.92 7.84
CA SER A 15 14.99 -7.39 8.02
C SER A 15 14.80 -6.24 7.03
N VAL A 16 14.04 -6.46 5.97
CA VAL A 16 13.60 -5.40 5.08
C VAL A 16 12.51 -4.62 5.82
N ASN A 17 12.91 -3.58 6.53
CA ASN A 17 11.95 -2.64 7.10
C ASN A 17 11.22 -1.92 5.97
N ALA A 18 9.91 -2.04 5.93
CA ALA A 18 9.06 -1.25 5.03
C ALA A 18 9.15 0.22 5.45
N GLN A 19 10.03 0.96 4.79
CA GLN A 19 10.22 2.38 5.06
C GLN A 19 9.01 3.16 4.52
N VAL A 20 8.24 3.82 5.41
CA VAL A 20 7.16 4.72 4.99
C VAL A 20 7.77 5.98 4.36
N LYS A 21 7.37 6.27 3.10
CA LYS A 21 7.85 7.42 2.33
C LYS A 21 6.75 8.45 2.16
N LEU A 22 7.14 9.72 2.08
CA LEU A 22 6.21 10.76 1.64
C LEU A 22 5.89 10.56 0.15
N LEU A 23 4.67 10.88 -0.25
CA LEU A 23 4.18 10.73 -1.62
C LEU A 23 3.25 11.88 -1.97
N THR A 24 3.48 12.56 -3.07
CA THR A 24 2.51 13.49 -3.67
C THR A 24 1.63 12.77 -4.70
N VAL A 25 0.50 13.36 -5.07
CA VAL A 25 -0.35 12.80 -6.13
C VAL A 25 0.39 12.77 -7.46
N ASP A 26 1.24 13.76 -7.75
CA ASP A 26 2.08 13.76 -8.95
C ASP A 26 3.06 12.57 -8.99
N GLU A 27 3.65 12.22 -7.85
CA GLU A 27 4.54 11.06 -7.76
C GLU A 27 3.79 9.75 -7.89
N LEU A 28 2.57 9.68 -7.32
CA LEU A 28 1.67 8.53 -7.49
C LEU A 28 1.29 8.34 -8.96
N ASP A 29 0.88 9.40 -9.65
CA ASP A 29 0.52 9.37 -11.07
C ASP A 29 1.72 8.95 -11.94
N LYS A 30 2.92 9.51 -11.67
CA LYS A 30 4.16 9.11 -12.36
C LYS A 30 4.50 7.64 -12.12
N ARG A 31 4.28 7.14 -10.90
CA ARG A 31 4.53 5.73 -10.57
C ARG A 31 3.58 4.80 -11.33
N ILE A 32 2.29 5.13 -11.35
CA ILE A 32 1.28 4.38 -12.12
C ILE A 32 1.65 4.37 -13.61
N ALA A 33 2.00 5.52 -14.17
CA ALA A 33 2.35 5.66 -15.58
C ALA A 33 3.58 4.84 -16.00
N LYS A 34 4.58 4.67 -15.11
CA LYS A 34 5.77 3.84 -15.38
C LYS A 34 5.46 2.35 -15.43
N GLY A 35 4.43 1.88 -14.74
CA GLY A 35 4.08 0.47 -14.63
C GLY A 35 3.07 0.02 -15.69
N LYS A 36 3.40 0.20 -16.98
CA LYS A 36 2.50 0.06 -18.16
C LYS A 36 1.59 -1.18 -18.14
N ASP A 37 2.11 -2.34 -17.71
CA ASP A 37 1.38 -3.62 -17.63
C ASP A 37 1.11 -4.07 -16.19
N THR A 38 1.32 -3.18 -15.22
CA THR A 38 1.08 -3.44 -13.79
C THR A 38 -0.32 -3.01 -13.40
N THR A 39 -1.04 -3.88 -12.69
CA THR A 39 -2.26 -3.49 -11.98
C THR A 39 -1.88 -2.94 -10.61
N TYR A 40 -2.26 -1.71 -10.34
CA TYR A 40 -2.08 -1.08 -9.04
C TYR A 40 -3.38 -1.19 -8.24
N VAL A 41 -3.26 -1.61 -6.98
CA VAL A 41 -4.31 -1.59 -5.96
C VAL A 41 -3.86 -0.62 -4.89
N ILE A 42 -4.47 0.55 -4.83
CA ILE A 42 -4.06 1.68 -4.00
C ILE A 42 -5.13 1.90 -2.96
N ASN A 43 -4.82 1.58 -1.71
CA ASN A 43 -5.74 1.78 -0.59
C ASN A 43 -5.38 3.07 0.16
N PHE A 44 -6.38 3.92 0.37
CA PHE A 44 -6.29 5.14 1.19
C PHE A 44 -6.84 4.85 2.57
N TRP A 45 -6.00 5.05 3.58
CA TRP A 45 -6.25 4.67 4.97
C TRP A 45 -5.67 5.67 5.96
N ALA A 46 -5.92 5.48 7.26
CA ALA A 46 -5.23 6.23 8.31
C ALA A 46 -5.15 5.40 9.59
N THR A 47 -4.18 5.70 10.46
CA THR A 47 -3.99 4.99 11.73
C THR A 47 -5.15 5.14 12.70
N TRP A 48 -5.94 6.21 12.59
CA TRP A 48 -7.13 6.51 13.39
C TRP A 48 -8.44 5.98 12.80
N CYS A 49 -8.41 5.42 11.60
CA CYS A 49 -9.58 4.88 10.91
C CYS A 49 -9.76 3.39 11.22
N SER A 50 -10.62 3.04 12.17
CA SER A 50 -10.82 1.65 12.60
C SER A 50 -11.20 0.69 11.46
N PRO A 51 -12.17 0.97 10.56
CA PRO A 51 -12.49 0.08 9.45
C PRO A 51 -11.32 -0.04 8.46
N CYS A 52 -10.55 1.03 8.22
CA CYS A 52 -9.35 0.96 7.39
C CYS A 52 -8.34 -0.03 7.96
N VAL A 53 -8.06 0.07 9.26
CA VAL A 53 -7.11 -0.81 9.96
C VAL A 53 -7.57 -2.27 9.90
N ALA A 54 -8.88 -2.52 10.03
CA ALA A 54 -9.45 -3.86 9.99
C ALA A 54 -9.25 -4.55 8.63
N GLU A 55 -9.26 -3.81 7.52
CA GLU A 55 -9.08 -4.38 6.18
C GLU A 55 -7.62 -4.55 5.72
N LEU A 56 -6.63 -3.88 6.35
CA LEU A 56 -5.21 -3.94 5.93
C LEU A 56 -4.67 -5.38 5.78
N PRO A 57 -5.01 -6.35 6.64
CA PRO A 57 -4.59 -7.73 6.45
C PRO A 57 -5.05 -8.36 5.13
N ASN A 58 -6.18 -7.93 4.58
CA ASN A 58 -6.68 -8.41 3.29
C ASN A 58 -5.81 -7.93 2.13
N PHE A 59 -5.29 -6.68 2.21
CA PHE A 59 -4.34 -6.14 1.24
C PHE A 59 -2.97 -6.81 1.32
N GLU A 60 -2.50 -7.15 2.53
CA GLU A 60 -1.26 -7.94 2.69
C GLU A 60 -1.40 -9.34 2.07
N LYS A 61 -2.52 -10.03 2.27
CA LYS A 61 -2.78 -11.30 1.62
C LYS A 61 -2.80 -11.16 0.10
N LEU A 62 -3.51 -10.15 -0.42
CA LEU A 62 -3.55 -9.87 -1.85
C LEU A 62 -2.15 -9.66 -2.41
N ARG A 63 -1.31 -8.90 -1.72
CA ARG A 63 0.10 -8.68 -2.08
C ARG A 63 0.87 -9.99 -2.15
N ILE A 64 0.80 -10.82 -1.10
CA ILE A 64 1.52 -12.10 -1.02
C ILE A 64 1.14 -13.04 -2.16
N GLU A 65 -0.15 -13.18 -2.47
CA GLU A 65 -0.65 -14.03 -3.54
C GLU A 65 -0.29 -13.56 -4.95
N ASN A 66 0.19 -12.32 -5.06
CA ASN A 66 0.55 -11.71 -6.34
C ASN A 66 2.03 -11.29 -6.45
N LEU A 67 2.92 -11.79 -5.57
CA LEU A 67 4.35 -11.45 -5.57
C LEU A 67 5.05 -11.66 -6.93
N ASN A 68 4.65 -12.70 -7.65
CA ASN A 68 5.21 -13.08 -8.96
C ASN A 68 4.33 -12.63 -10.15
N LYS A 69 3.39 -11.71 -9.93
CA LYS A 69 2.50 -11.18 -10.96
C LYS A 69 2.69 -9.67 -11.10
N PRO A 70 2.30 -9.08 -12.23
CA PRO A 70 2.36 -7.63 -12.42
C PRO A 70 1.23 -6.93 -11.66
N VAL A 71 1.20 -7.12 -10.34
CA VAL A 71 0.26 -6.49 -9.41
C VAL A 71 1.05 -5.82 -8.28
N LYS A 72 0.70 -4.60 -7.95
CA LYS A 72 1.30 -3.84 -6.85
C LYS A 72 0.22 -3.33 -5.91
N VAL A 73 0.36 -3.64 -4.63
CA VAL A 73 -0.46 -3.08 -3.55
C VAL A 73 0.30 -1.93 -2.93
N LEU A 74 -0.31 -0.75 -2.92
CA LEU A 74 0.20 0.47 -2.30
C LEU A 74 -0.77 0.89 -1.19
N LEU A 75 -0.24 1.14 -0.01
CA LEU A 75 -1.01 1.64 1.13
C LEU A 75 -0.64 3.12 1.35
N VAL A 76 -1.58 4.01 1.10
CA VAL A 76 -1.38 5.46 1.16
C VAL A 76 -2.09 6.01 2.39
N SER A 77 -1.32 6.33 3.42
CA SER A 77 -1.83 6.93 4.65
C SER A 77 -2.24 8.39 4.44
N LEU A 78 -3.40 8.76 4.97
CA LEU A 78 -3.90 10.14 5.04
C LEU A 78 -3.70 10.76 6.43
N ASP A 79 -2.84 10.17 7.25
CA ASP A 79 -2.42 10.79 8.51
C ASP A 79 -1.69 12.12 8.22
N PHE A 80 -1.76 13.06 9.15
CA PHE A 80 -0.97 14.29 9.02
C PHE A 80 0.53 14.00 8.98
N LYS A 81 1.28 14.75 8.17
CA LYS A 81 2.74 14.62 8.05
C LYS A 81 3.46 14.62 9.40
N SER A 82 2.99 15.42 10.36
CA SER A 82 3.52 15.46 11.73
C SER A 82 3.37 14.13 12.51
N LYS A 83 2.53 13.22 12.02
CA LYS A 83 2.29 11.89 12.63
C LYS A 83 3.14 10.78 12.02
N LEU A 84 3.91 11.06 10.98
CA LEU A 84 4.72 10.07 10.29
C LEU A 84 5.60 9.26 11.25
N GLN A 85 6.44 9.95 12.05
CA GLN A 85 7.44 9.32 12.92
C GLN A 85 6.83 8.67 14.17
N ASN A 86 5.79 9.27 14.75
CA ASN A 86 5.26 8.87 16.05
C ASN A 86 3.97 8.07 16.00
N LYS A 87 3.38 7.87 14.83
CA LYS A 87 2.16 7.07 14.63
C LYS A 87 2.28 6.11 13.46
N VAL A 88 2.51 6.62 12.23
CA VAL A 88 2.42 5.78 11.02
C VAL A 88 3.54 4.74 10.97
N ILE A 89 4.80 5.14 11.14
CA ILE A 89 5.94 4.21 11.15
C ILE A 89 5.79 3.15 12.25
N PRO A 90 5.57 3.51 13.54
CA PRO A 90 5.38 2.51 14.59
C PRO A 90 4.18 1.58 14.34
N PHE A 91 3.11 2.08 13.72
CA PHE A 91 1.96 1.27 13.36
C PHE A 91 2.32 0.22 12.31
N VAL A 92 3.00 0.62 11.24
CA VAL A 92 3.46 -0.25 10.14
C VAL A 92 4.38 -1.35 10.68
N GLU A 93 5.33 -0.99 11.53
CA GLU A 93 6.26 -1.93 12.15
C GLU A 93 5.55 -2.92 13.09
N LYS A 94 4.73 -2.42 14.01
CA LYS A 94 3.98 -3.24 14.97
C LYS A 94 3.07 -4.27 14.28
N ASN A 95 2.43 -3.87 13.18
CA ASN A 95 1.50 -4.73 12.45
C ASN A 95 2.19 -5.53 11.33
N GLN A 96 3.52 -5.46 11.22
CA GLN A 96 4.33 -6.20 10.25
C GLN A 96 3.83 -6.03 8.80
N ILE A 97 3.45 -4.79 8.45
CA ILE A 97 2.98 -4.46 7.12
C ILE A 97 4.18 -4.44 6.17
N ASN A 98 4.17 -5.28 5.14
CA ASN A 98 5.25 -5.43 4.17
C ASN A 98 4.88 -4.90 2.77
N ALA A 99 3.66 -4.42 2.59
CA ALA A 99 3.28 -3.65 1.40
C ALA A 99 4.09 -2.34 1.34
N GLU A 100 4.13 -1.74 0.17
CA GLU A 100 4.71 -0.40 0.03
C GLU A 100 3.78 0.62 0.69
N VAL A 101 4.27 1.25 1.76
CA VAL A 101 3.50 2.24 2.52
C VAL A 101 4.01 3.65 2.21
N PHE A 102 3.07 4.53 1.98
CA PHE A 102 3.31 5.95 1.77
C PHE A 102 2.44 6.78 2.72
N LEU A 103 2.89 7.98 3.02
CA LEU A 103 2.06 9.02 3.63
C LEU A 103 1.83 10.11 2.58
N LEU A 104 0.57 10.42 2.30
CA LEU A 104 0.21 11.45 1.34
C LEU A 104 0.64 12.83 1.87
N ASN A 105 1.49 13.52 1.10
CA ASN A 105 2.03 14.82 1.46
C ASN A 105 1.46 15.89 0.54
N GLU A 106 0.15 16.14 0.67
CA GLU A 106 -0.57 17.17 -0.06
C GLU A 106 -1.19 18.16 0.91
N PRO A 107 -0.97 19.46 0.73
CA PRO A 107 -1.49 20.49 1.63
C PRO A 107 -2.99 20.78 1.42
N ASP A 108 -3.50 20.55 0.21
CA ASP A 108 -4.89 20.81 -0.17
C ASP A 108 -5.67 19.51 -0.31
N GLN A 109 -6.50 19.21 0.70
CA GLN A 109 -7.29 17.99 0.73
C GLN A 109 -8.32 17.97 -0.42
N GLN A 110 -8.98 19.05 -0.71
CA GLN A 110 -9.99 19.11 -1.77
C GLN A 110 -9.36 18.86 -3.15
N ALA A 111 -8.20 19.42 -3.40
CA ALA A 111 -7.50 19.25 -4.66
C ALA A 111 -7.07 17.80 -4.90
N TYR A 112 -6.46 17.11 -3.89
CA TYR A 112 -6.01 15.75 -4.10
C TYR A 112 -7.17 14.76 -4.21
N ILE A 113 -8.27 14.96 -3.47
CA ILE A 113 -9.47 14.12 -3.56
C ILE A 113 -10.00 14.12 -5.00
N GLN A 114 -10.21 15.28 -5.59
CA GLN A 114 -10.73 15.41 -6.94
C GLN A 114 -9.78 14.86 -8.02
N ARG A 115 -8.47 14.93 -7.77
CA ARG A 115 -7.46 14.36 -8.69
C ARG A 115 -7.43 12.84 -8.66
N ILE A 116 -7.60 12.25 -7.48
CA ILE A 116 -7.60 10.78 -7.32
C ILE A 116 -8.86 10.21 -7.96
N ASP A 117 -10.05 10.71 -7.57
CA ASP A 117 -11.30 10.38 -8.24
C ASP A 117 -12.35 11.46 -7.97
N LYS A 118 -13.05 11.91 -9.02
CA LYS A 118 -14.08 12.96 -8.92
C LYS A 118 -15.30 12.55 -8.09
N LYS A 119 -15.49 11.24 -7.89
CA LYS A 119 -16.61 10.69 -7.10
C LYS A 119 -16.25 10.49 -5.63
N TRP A 120 -14.97 10.68 -5.27
CA TRP A 120 -14.54 10.51 -3.89
C TRP A 120 -15.09 11.62 -3.01
N SER A 121 -15.82 11.27 -1.95
CA SER A 121 -16.31 12.22 -0.96
C SER A 121 -15.22 12.69 0.01
N GLY A 122 -14.08 11.98 0.05
CA GLY A 122 -13.00 12.14 1.02
C GLY A 122 -13.09 11.16 2.20
N ALA A 123 -14.14 10.34 2.26
CA ALA A 123 -14.24 9.31 3.29
C ALA A 123 -13.28 8.13 3.04
N ILE A 124 -12.85 7.50 4.12
CA ILE A 124 -11.99 6.31 4.12
C ILE A 124 -12.62 5.20 4.98
N PRO A 125 -12.38 3.92 4.64
CA PRO A 125 -11.44 3.43 3.63
C PRO A 125 -11.89 3.69 2.19
N ALA A 126 -10.92 3.91 1.31
CA ALA A 126 -11.16 4.04 -0.11
C ALA A 126 -10.07 3.32 -0.90
N THR A 127 -10.44 2.73 -2.03
CA THR A 127 -9.49 1.95 -2.84
C THR A 127 -9.62 2.29 -4.33
N LEU A 128 -8.49 2.58 -4.95
CA LEU A 128 -8.35 2.82 -6.38
C LEU A 128 -7.64 1.64 -7.04
N PHE A 129 -8.29 1.00 -8.00
CA PHE A 129 -7.68 0.01 -8.89
C PHE A 129 -7.33 0.69 -10.22
N VAL A 130 -6.11 0.45 -10.70
CA VAL A 130 -5.65 1.01 -11.99
C VAL A 130 -4.94 -0.07 -12.79
N HIS A 131 -5.39 -0.31 -14.02
CA HIS A 131 -4.68 -1.11 -15.01
C HIS A 131 -4.73 -0.40 -16.36
N LYS A 132 -3.57 0.01 -16.88
CA LYS A 132 -3.51 0.81 -18.12
C LYS A 132 -4.36 2.09 -18.02
N LYS A 133 -5.40 2.19 -18.85
CA LYS A 133 -6.36 3.31 -18.86
C LYS A 133 -7.61 3.06 -18.02
N VAL A 134 -7.77 1.83 -17.51
CA VAL A 134 -8.93 1.48 -16.69
C VAL A 134 -8.67 1.90 -15.25
N ARG A 135 -9.57 2.66 -14.68
CA ARG A 135 -9.58 3.09 -13.28
C ARG A 135 -10.92 2.73 -12.66
N GLN A 136 -10.90 2.11 -11.49
CA GLN A 136 -12.09 1.80 -10.71
C GLN A 136 -11.86 2.26 -9.28
N PHE A 137 -12.72 3.14 -8.79
CA PHE A 137 -12.63 3.71 -7.45
C PHE A 137 -13.80 3.23 -6.59
N TYR A 138 -13.49 2.89 -5.35
CA TYR A 138 -14.46 2.41 -4.37
C TYR A 138 -14.23 3.10 -3.03
N GLU A 139 -15.29 3.68 -2.47
CA GLU A 139 -15.32 4.28 -1.14
C GLU A 139 -16.08 3.31 -0.22
N LYS A 140 -15.37 2.26 0.21
CA LYS A 140 -15.90 1.22 1.09
C LYS A 140 -14.78 0.36 1.66
N GLU A 141 -15.08 -0.36 2.74
CA GLU A 141 -14.26 -1.47 3.22
C GLU A 141 -14.31 -2.67 2.27
N PHE A 142 -13.18 -3.35 2.10
CA PHE A 142 -13.05 -4.54 1.25
C PHE A 142 -12.77 -5.80 2.06
N THR A 143 -13.56 -6.83 1.81
CA THR A 143 -13.18 -8.19 2.18
C THR A 143 -12.13 -8.76 1.23
N GLU A 144 -11.41 -9.80 1.66
CA GLU A 144 -10.43 -10.52 0.82
C GLU A 144 -11.04 -10.99 -0.49
N THR A 145 -12.25 -11.58 -0.43
CA THR A 145 -12.96 -12.11 -1.62
C THR A 145 -13.30 -10.99 -2.60
N GLU A 146 -13.77 -9.85 -2.11
CA GLU A 146 -14.10 -8.72 -2.97
C GLU A 146 -12.86 -8.12 -3.64
N LEU A 147 -11.74 -7.99 -2.91
CA LEU A 147 -10.46 -7.55 -3.47
C LEU A 147 -10.03 -8.43 -4.65
N LYS A 148 -10.04 -9.76 -4.44
CA LYS A 148 -9.67 -10.74 -5.47
C LYS A 148 -10.60 -10.65 -6.69
N LYS A 149 -11.90 -10.59 -6.46
CA LYS A 149 -12.90 -10.47 -7.53
C LYS A 149 -12.71 -9.18 -8.33
N THR A 150 -12.51 -8.06 -7.66
CA THR A 150 -12.28 -6.76 -8.31
C THR A 150 -10.98 -6.79 -9.13
N LEU A 151 -9.89 -7.33 -8.56
CA LEU A 151 -8.61 -7.45 -9.28
C LEU A 151 -8.71 -8.29 -10.56
N ILE A 152 -9.47 -9.40 -10.52
CA ILE A 152 -9.69 -10.25 -11.69
C ILE A 152 -10.42 -9.47 -12.80
N ASN A 153 -11.37 -8.63 -12.45
CA ASN A 153 -12.16 -7.83 -13.39
C ASN A 153 -11.40 -6.61 -13.96
N MET A 154 -10.16 -6.35 -13.50
CA MET A 154 -9.30 -5.30 -14.03
C MET A 154 -8.48 -5.69 -15.26
N LYS A 155 -8.55 -6.95 -15.66
CA LYS A 155 -7.76 -7.49 -16.81
C LYS A 155 -8.47 -7.28 -18.14
#